data_bd1e1eedcbed91d7b29d3ac06a03884f
#
_entry.id   bd1e1eedcbed91d7b29d3ac06a03884f
#
_cell.length_a   1.000
_cell.length_b   1.000
_cell.length_c   1.000
_cell.angle_alpha   90.00
_cell.angle_beta   90.00
_cell.angle_gamma   90.00
#
_symmetry.space_group_name_H-M   'P 1'
#
loop_
_entity.id
_entity.type
_entity.pdbx_description
1 polymer ?
#
loop_
_entity_poly.entity_id
_entity_poly.type
_entity_poly.pdbx_seq_one_letter_code
_entity_poly.pdbx_strand_id
1 'polypeptide(L)'
;MPTTFKATVYADNKRKDGTYNVKIRVTHRRQTLKLSTNMYVTAHQMTRALKLKDQSIIDEAKRIIDNWRSIVGQLGAAADVMTVRQVVDYIKQTEQNNMVFDLDFIAYGRKKADLMRPGTGAGYHTALNALVRYIGTETLDINRINVRFLTGFERFIEAEPVLTHSKKGIVHQLQRTKKGGRAVSSYLACVRHIHNLAKLEFNDEELGIIRIPQSPFKIYKVKQPPKVKKRALHPDIIQQIINLSDEARHAGSIADFTRRDLARDCFLLSFGLAGMNAADLLSCPAQSLDGDVIIYNRQKTASRREDEAEMHIRIEPQIAPLVEKYKDPTSARLFRFHRHYRDGNTFNAALNQGLKRIDDALRAVYGATQHQDASLGQDHPLPEHITFYAARHSWATIARSATLKIDKYTVHEALNHVDEDMKITDRYIDRDWSVIWQANAKVLGLFNWSPVQEREKQKSKQ
;
A
#
# COMPACT_ATOMS: atom_id res chain seq x y z
N MET A 1 -26.46 44.20 22.07
CA MET A 1 -27.85 44.22 21.48
C MET A 1 -28.13 42.88 20.85
N PRO A 2 -29.26 42.23 21.13
CA PRO A 2 -29.56 40.92 20.58
C PRO A 2 -29.71 40.98 19.05
N THR A 3 -29.27 39.93 18.38
CA THR A 3 -29.52 39.74 16.94
C THR A 3 -31.00 39.49 16.71
N THR A 4 -31.60 40.20 15.76
CA THR A 4 -33.02 40.04 15.44
C THR A 4 -33.25 39.58 14.02
N PHE A 5 -34.26 38.75 13.81
CA PHE A 5 -34.62 38.17 12.54
C PHE A 5 -36.08 38.50 12.20
N LYS A 6 -36.34 38.84 10.93
CA LYS A 6 -37.68 39.14 10.46
C LYS A 6 -37.87 38.71 9.02
N ALA A 7 -38.87 37.91 8.74
CA ALA A 7 -39.27 37.59 7.37
C ALA A 7 -39.91 38.83 6.71
N THR A 8 -39.47 39.15 5.50
CA THR A 8 -39.86 40.34 4.77
C THR A 8 -39.91 40.06 3.26
N VAL A 9 -40.80 40.75 2.58
CA VAL A 9 -40.90 40.78 1.13
C VAL A 9 -40.68 42.22 0.68
N TYR A 10 -40.05 42.41 -0.48
CA TYR A 10 -39.71 43.74 -1.04
C TYR A 10 -40.31 43.87 -2.41
N ALA A 11 -40.86 45.06 -2.73
CA ALA A 11 -41.53 45.34 -4.00
C ALA A 11 -40.58 45.23 -5.22
N ASP A 12 -39.35 45.62 -5.03
CA ASP A 12 -38.27 45.58 -6.03
C ASP A 12 -37.79 44.16 -6.43
N ASN A 13 -38.23 43.15 -5.69
CA ASN A 13 -37.85 41.77 -5.93
C ASN A 13 -38.95 40.94 -6.62
N LYS A 14 -39.87 41.55 -7.36
CA LYS A 14 -40.85 40.87 -8.18
C LYS A 14 -40.17 40.18 -9.35
N ARG A 15 -40.40 38.87 -9.47
CA ARG A 15 -39.88 38.04 -10.57
C ARG A 15 -40.78 38.18 -11.82
N LYS A 16 -40.26 37.73 -12.97
CA LYS A 16 -41.04 37.72 -14.23
C LYS A 16 -42.30 36.87 -14.16
N ASP A 17 -42.31 35.83 -13.34
CA ASP A 17 -43.46 34.96 -13.07
C ASP A 17 -44.49 35.54 -12.11
N GLY A 18 -44.30 36.78 -11.66
CA GLY A 18 -45.23 37.48 -10.74
C GLY A 18 -45.02 37.15 -9.27
N THR A 19 -44.09 36.27 -8.91
CA THR A 19 -43.76 35.88 -7.53
C THR A 19 -42.77 36.84 -6.88
N TYR A 20 -42.68 36.78 -5.56
CA TYR A 20 -41.72 37.55 -4.74
C TYR A 20 -40.94 36.60 -3.84
N ASN A 21 -39.63 36.76 -3.75
CA ASN A 21 -38.84 36.00 -2.82
C ASN A 21 -39.02 36.48 -1.38
N VAL A 22 -39.31 35.57 -0.47
CA VAL A 22 -39.31 35.86 0.97
C VAL A 22 -37.86 35.93 1.45
N LYS A 23 -37.46 37.05 2.00
CA LYS A 23 -36.12 37.27 2.58
C LYS A 23 -36.18 37.34 4.09
N ILE A 24 -35.20 36.82 4.77
CA ILE A 24 -35.04 37.01 6.20
C ILE A 24 -34.05 38.14 6.41
N ARG A 25 -34.52 39.19 7.06
CA ARG A 25 -33.73 40.33 7.48
C ARG A 25 -33.08 40.03 8.81
N VAL A 26 -31.75 40.03 8.81
CA VAL A 26 -30.91 39.87 10.01
C VAL A 26 -30.42 41.25 10.42
N THR A 27 -30.73 41.67 11.64
CA THR A 27 -30.26 42.93 12.21
C THR A 27 -29.38 42.65 13.43
N HIS A 28 -28.17 43.12 13.41
CA HIS A 28 -27.19 42.99 14.49
C HIS A 28 -26.42 44.31 14.64
N ARG A 29 -26.26 44.80 15.86
CA ARG A 29 -25.55 46.05 16.15
C ARG A 29 -25.97 47.22 15.23
N ARG A 30 -27.26 47.40 14.97
CA ARG A 30 -27.87 48.39 14.07
C ARG A 30 -27.55 48.26 12.57
N GLN A 31 -26.76 47.24 12.21
CA GLN A 31 -26.51 46.89 10.80
C GLN A 31 -27.50 45.79 10.37
N THR A 32 -27.85 45.82 9.08
CA THR A 32 -28.86 44.90 8.54
C THR A 32 -28.39 44.26 7.26
N LEU A 33 -28.53 42.90 7.19
CA LEU A 33 -28.37 42.15 5.95
C LEU A 33 -29.69 41.40 5.62
N LYS A 34 -29.95 41.20 4.33
CA LYS A 34 -31.12 40.51 3.80
C LYS A 34 -30.70 39.23 3.14
N LEU A 35 -31.16 38.09 3.65
CA LEU A 35 -30.85 36.77 3.10
C LEU A 35 -32.07 36.25 2.32
N SER A 36 -31.85 35.82 1.09
CA SER A 36 -32.87 35.16 0.28
C SER A 36 -33.14 33.76 0.82
N THR A 37 -34.37 33.32 0.75
CA THR A 37 -34.82 31.96 1.09
C THR A 37 -35.28 31.23 -0.19
N ASN A 38 -35.59 29.97 -0.08
CA ASN A 38 -36.21 29.18 -1.15
C ASN A 38 -37.74 29.40 -1.25
N MET A 39 -38.30 30.31 -0.43
CA MET A 39 -39.74 30.58 -0.40
C MET A 39 -40.07 31.72 -1.37
N TYR A 40 -41.12 31.51 -2.15
CA TYR A 40 -41.67 32.49 -3.06
C TYR A 40 -43.17 32.61 -2.79
N VAL A 41 -43.69 33.85 -2.85
CA VAL A 41 -45.08 34.16 -2.59
C VAL A 41 -45.68 34.98 -3.73
N THR A 42 -46.95 34.75 -3.98
CA THR A 42 -47.77 35.53 -4.92
C THR A 42 -48.43 36.71 -4.23
N ALA A 43 -48.97 37.65 -5.00
CA ALA A 43 -49.69 38.82 -4.44
C ALA A 43 -50.86 38.42 -3.55
N HIS A 44 -51.52 37.29 -3.81
CA HIS A 44 -52.64 36.80 -2.99
C HIS A 44 -52.25 36.30 -1.60
N GLN A 45 -50.98 35.88 -1.44
CA GLN A 45 -50.42 35.40 -0.18
C GLN A 45 -49.87 36.53 0.72
N MET A 46 -50.04 37.78 0.27
CA MET A 46 -49.58 38.97 0.98
C MET A 46 -50.70 40.03 1.14
N THR A 47 -50.50 40.90 2.10
CA THR A 47 -51.31 42.13 2.22
C THR A 47 -50.83 43.19 1.23
N ARG A 48 -51.62 44.25 1.00
CA ARG A 48 -51.20 45.42 0.17
C ARG A 48 -49.89 46.05 0.69
N ALA A 49 -49.61 45.93 1.98
CA ALA A 49 -48.37 46.39 2.62
C ALA A 49 -47.24 45.37 2.56
N LEU A 50 -47.28 44.37 1.67
CA LEU A 50 -46.29 43.29 1.48
C LEU A 50 -46.00 42.48 2.75
N LYS A 51 -46.97 42.38 3.69
CA LYS A 51 -46.83 41.49 4.83
C LYS A 51 -47.39 40.12 4.46
N LEU A 52 -46.67 39.05 4.86
CA LEU A 52 -47.09 37.66 4.67
C LEU A 52 -48.43 37.42 5.39
N LYS A 53 -49.38 36.76 4.74
CA LYS A 53 -50.66 36.36 5.30
C LYS A 53 -50.93 34.85 5.19
N ASP A 54 -50.22 34.17 4.32
CA ASP A 54 -50.29 32.73 4.18
C ASP A 54 -49.61 32.06 5.38
N GLN A 55 -50.38 31.25 6.14
CA GLN A 55 -49.94 30.66 7.40
C GLN A 55 -48.80 29.66 7.15
N SER A 56 -48.84 28.87 6.08
CA SER A 56 -47.79 27.88 5.78
C SER A 56 -46.43 28.53 5.54
N ILE A 57 -46.42 29.65 4.82
CA ILE A 57 -45.21 30.44 4.56
C ILE A 57 -44.71 31.11 5.84
N ILE A 58 -45.61 31.60 6.68
CA ILE A 58 -45.27 32.19 7.98
C ILE A 58 -44.63 31.16 8.89
N ASP A 59 -45.20 29.96 8.97
CA ASP A 59 -44.68 28.88 9.82
C ASP A 59 -43.32 28.39 9.32
N GLU A 60 -43.13 28.25 8.00
CA GLU A 60 -41.85 27.90 7.43
C GLU A 60 -40.76 28.98 7.67
N ALA A 61 -41.14 30.25 7.51
CA ALA A 61 -40.23 31.36 7.81
C ALA A 61 -39.88 31.41 9.31
N LYS A 62 -40.84 31.11 10.19
CA LYS A 62 -40.60 30.99 11.63
C LYS A 62 -39.64 29.88 11.95
N ARG A 63 -39.80 28.70 11.35
CA ARG A 63 -38.89 27.56 11.53
C ARG A 63 -37.44 27.89 11.17
N ILE A 64 -37.23 28.58 10.04
CA ILE A 64 -35.89 29.04 9.64
C ILE A 64 -35.33 30.05 10.66
N ILE A 65 -36.15 31.02 11.09
CA ILE A 65 -35.75 32.04 12.06
C ILE A 65 -35.39 31.41 13.41
N ASP A 66 -36.16 30.44 13.89
CA ASP A 66 -35.88 29.77 15.17
C ASP A 66 -34.61 28.92 15.12
N ASN A 67 -34.36 28.27 13.99
CA ASN A 67 -33.07 27.58 13.74
C ASN A 67 -31.91 28.59 13.80
N TRP A 68 -32.00 29.71 13.10
CA TRP A 68 -30.93 30.72 13.10
C TRP A 68 -30.72 31.37 14.46
N ARG A 69 -31.79 31.55 15.26
CA ARG A 69 -31.72 32.01 16.66
C ARG A 69 -30.94 31.01 17.52
N SER A 70 -31.22 29.72 17.35
CA SER A 70 -30.50 28.66 18.05
C SER A 70 -29.01 28.69 17.70
N ILE A 71 -28.67 28.78 16.40
CA ILE A 71 -27.29 28.86 15.93
C ILE A 71 -26.57 30.08 16.53
N VAL A 72 -27.17 31.26 16.46
CA VAL A 72 -26.57 32.48 17.02
C VAL A 72 -26.49 32.42 18.55
N GLY A 73 -27.44 31.74 19.20
CA GLY A 73 -27.38 31.47 20.64
C GLY A 73 -26.15 30.69 21.08
N GLN A 74 -25.59 29.82 20.23
CA GLN A 74 -24.36 29.07 20.50
C GLN A 74 -23.10 29.96 20.57
N LEU A 75 -23.12 31.14 19.94
CA LEU A 75 -22.04 32.12 20.01
C LEU A 75 -21.87 32.75 21.39
N GLY A 76 -22.95 32.80 22.18
CA GLY A 76 -22.91 33.44 23.50
C GLY A 76 -22.39 34.88 23.43
N ALA A 77 -21.46 35.22 24.30
CA ALA A 77 -20.83 36.54 24.38
C ALA A 77 -20.00 36.90 23.12
N ALA A 78 -19.51 35.90 22.37
CA ALA A 78 -18.75 36.15 21.14
C ALA A 78 -19.59 36.90 20.08
N ALA A 79 -20.90 36.73 20.08
CA ALA A 79 -21.80 37.46 19.19
C ALA A 79 -21.68 38.98 19.36
N ASP A 80 -21.46 39.47 20.58
CA ASP A 80 -21.47 40.91 20.87
C ASP A 80 -20.31 41.69 20.19
N VAL A 81 -19.23 41.04 19.83
CA VAL A 81 -18.07 41.65 19.14
C VAL A 81 -18.12 41.48 17.63
N MET A 82 -18.96 40.61 17.10
CA MET A 82 -19.07 40.30 15.67
C MET A 82 -19.83 41.40 14.91
N THR A 83 -19.50 41.52 13.61
CA THR A 83 -20.30 42.29 12.66
C THR A 83 -21.49 41.47 12.17
N VAL A 84 -22.55 42.14 11.61
CA VAL A 84 -23.71 41.43 11.04
C VAL A 84 -23.26 40.43 9.93
N ARG A 85 -22.20 40.72 9.18
CA ARG A 85 -21.69 39.84 8.15
C ARG A 85 -21.08 38.58 8.75
N GLN A 86 -20.27 38.72 9.80
CA GLN A 86 -19.68 37.57 10.51
C GLN A 86 -20.76 36.69 11.15
N VAL A 87 -21.81 37.27 11.71
CA VAL A 87 -22.96 36.52 12.23
C VAL A 87 -23.68 35.74 11.13
N VAL A 88 -23.89 36.37 9.97
CA VAL A 88 -24.51 35.71 8.81
C VAL A 88 -23.63 34.61 8.24
N ASP A 89 -22.33 34.82 8.14
CA ASP A 89 -21.40 33.82 7.66
C ASP A 89 -21.32 32.63 8.61
N TYR A 90 -21.36 32.87 9.92
CA TYR A 90 -21.47 31.81 10.94
C TYR A 90 -22.74 30.99 10.81
N ILE A 91 -23.90 31.66 10.60
CA ILE A 91 -25.17 30.93 10.36
C ILE A 91 -25.06 30.04 9.14
N LYS A 92 -24.62 30.57 8.01
CA LYS A 92 -24.46 29.80 6.77
C LYS A 92 -23.52 28.60 6.94
N GLN A 93 -22.40 28.82 7.60
CA GLN A 93 -21.39 27.81 7.88
C GLN A 93 -21.97 26.68 8.75
N THR A 94 -22.71 27.06 9.81
CA THR A 94 -23.35 26.10 10.71
C THR A 94 -24.45 25.31 10.01
N GLU A 95 -25.27 25.96 9.16
CA GLU A 95 -26.25 25.26 8.33
C GLU A 95 -25.57 24.28 7.35
N GLN A 96 -24.50 24.66 6.70
CA GLN A 96 -23.73 23.77 5.82
C GLN A 96 -23.12 22.59 6.58
N ASN A 97 -22.67 22.81 7.82
CA ASN A 97 -22.14 21.76 8.67
C ASN A 97 -23.24 20.81 9.18
N ASN A 98 -24.44 21.31 9.37
CA ASN A 98 -25.62 20.51 9.81
C ASN A 98 -26.31 19.77 8.65
N MET A 99 -25.96 20.03 7.38
CA MET A 99 -26.42 19.21 6.26
C MET A 99 -25.82 17.80 6.38
N VAL A 100 -26.67 16.79 6.28
CA VAL A 100 -26.21 15.39 6.26
C VAL A 100 -25.23 15.24 5.09
N PHE A 101 -23.96 15.10 5.43
CA PHE A 101 -22.92 14.85 4.45
C PHE A 101 -22.98 13.39 4.06
N ASP A 102 -23.28 13.14 2.80
CA ASP A 102 -23.33 11.81 2.21
C ASP A 102 -22.12 11.62 1.28
N LEU A 103 -21.33 10.58 1.56
CA LEU A 103 -20.20 10.18 0.75
C LEU A 103 -20.18 8.66 0.62
N ASP A 104 -20.34 8.17 -0.60
CA ASP A 104 -20.07 6.76 -0.88
C ASP A 104 -18.59 6.45 -0.73
N PHE A 105 -18.25 5.80 0.37
CA PHE A 105 -16.88 5.44 0.75
C PHE A 105 -16.23 4.47 -0.25
N ILE A 106 -17.01 3.54 -0.86
CA ILE A 106 -16.48 2.57 -1.83
C ILE A 106 -16.09 3.27 -3.12
N ALA A 107 -16.98 4.08 -3.69
CA ALA A 107 -16.71 4.83 -4.91
C ALA A 107 -15.54 5.81 -4.73
N TYR A 108 -15.53 6.54 -3.61
CA TYR A 108 -14.44 7.44 -3.23
C TYR A 108 -13.10 6.69 -3.10
N GLY A 109 -13.10 5.57 -2.38
CA GLY A 109 -11.92 4.75 -2.16
C GLY A 109 -11.35 4.17 -3.46
N ARG A 110 -12.20 3.71 -4.37
CA ARG A 110 -11.78 3.23 -5.72
C ARG A 110 -11.11 4.35 -6.51
N LYS A 111 -11.73 5.54 -6.56
CA LYS A 111 -11.15 6.72 -7.21
C LYS A 111 -9.77 7.07 -6.66
N LYS A 112 -9.59 7.03 -5.33
CA LYS A 112 -8.28 7.28 -4.71
C LYS A 112 -7.27 6.17 -4.99
N ALA A 113 -7.69 4.91 -5.02
CA ALA A 113 -6.85 3.77 -5.37
C ALA A 113 -6.30 3.85 -6.81
N ASP A 114 -7.13 4.30 -7.76
CA ASP A 114 -6.75 4.47 -9.18
C ASP A 114 -5.67 5.54 -9.39
N LEU A 115 -5.58 6.52 -8.49
CA LEU A 115 -4.54 7.56 -8.49
C LEU A 115 -3.23 7.10 -7.86
N MET A 116 -3.22 5.91 -7.23
CA MET A 116 -2.02 5.36 -6.61
C MET A 116 -1.18 4.58 -7.62
N ARG A 117 0.08 4.29 -7.25
CA ARG A 117 0.91 3.36 -8.04
C ARG A 117 0.20 2.02 -8.20
N PRO A 118 0.28 1.35 -9.36
CA PRO A 118 -0.49 0.14 -9.66
C PRO A 118 -0.43 -0.93 -8.57
N GLY A 119 0.76 -1.23 -8.04
CA GLY A 119 0.92 -2.24 -6.98
C GLY A 119 0.29 -1.83 -5.64
N THR A 120 0.29 -0.54 -5.32
CA THR A 120 -0.38 0.00 -4.12
C THR A 120 -1.88 0.03 -4.33
N GLY A 121 -2.35 0.61 -5.44
CA GLY A 121 -3.77 0.69 -5.79
C GLY A 121 -4.46 -0.68 -5.81
N ALA A 122 -3.80 -1.70 -6.38
CA ALA A 122 -4.31 -3.08 -6.37
C ALA A 122 -4.58 -3.61 -4.95
N GLY A 123 -3.72 -3.26 -3.98
CA GLY A 123 -3.94 -3.60 -2.57
C GLY A 123 -5.17 -2.92 -1.99
N TYR A 124 -5.40 -1.65 -2.33
CA TYR A 124 -6.59 -0.89 -1.91
C TYR A 124 -7.86 -1.45 -2.55
N HIS A 125 -7.86 -1.75 -3.84
CA HIS A 125 -8.99 -2.42 -4.50
C HIS A 125 -9.31 -3.76 -3.85
N THR A 126 -8.28 -4.54 -3.49
CA THR A 126 -8.48 -5.82 -2.78
C THR A 126 -9.18 -5.61 -1.42
N ALA A 127 -8.78 -4.60 -0.66
CA ALA A 127 -9.42 -4.26 0.61
C ALA A 127 -10.86 -3.77 0.43
N LEU A 128 -11.13 -2.92 -0.57
CA LEU A 128 -12.47 -2.43 -0.90
C LEU A 128 -13.39 -3.56 -1.37
N ASN A 129 -12.88 -4.49 -2.20
CA ASN A 129 -13.64 -5.65 -2.62
C ASN A 129 -13.99 -6.58 -1.43
N ALA A 130 -13.10 -6.71 -0.45
CA ALA A 130 -13.43 -7.43 0.79
C ALA A 130 -14.52 -6.68 1.60
N LEU A 131 -14.47 -5.36 1.60
CA LEU A 131 -15.48 -4.53 2.26
C LEU A 131 -16.86 -4.68 1.58
N VAL A 132 -16.92 -4.66 0.25
CA VAL A 132 -18.13 -4.93 -0.54
C VAL A 132 -18.71 -6.31 -0.21
N ARG A 133 -17.89 -7.35 -0.14
CA ARG A 133 -18.35 -8.69 0.26
C ARG A 133 -18.89 -8.74 1.69
N TYR A 134 -18.30 -7.96 2.60
CA TYR A 134 -18.77 -7.86 3.98
C TYR A 134 -20.15 -7.19 4.09
N ILE A 135 -20.36 -6.09 3.36
CA ILE A 135 -21.61 -5.33 3.44
C ILE A 135 -22.70 -5.85 2.49
N GLY A 136 -22.32 -6.61 1.45
CA GLY A 136 -23.24 -7.14 0.44
C GLY A 136 -23.73 -6.12 -0.59
N THR A 137 -23.17 -4.90 -0.60
CA THR A 137 -23.55 -3.80 -1.53
C THR A 137 -22.31 -3.10 -2.08
N GLU A 138 -22.43 -2.45 -3.25
CA GLU A 138 -21.36 -1.67 -3.87
C GLU A 138 -21.22 -0.25 -3.30
N THR A 139 -22.11 0.16 -2.42
CA THR A 139 -22.16 1.50 -1.80
C THR A 139 -22.07 1.42 -0.29
N LEU A 140 -21.37 2.35 0.32
CA LEU A 140 -21.25 2.47 1.76
C LEU A 140 -21.16 3.95 2.16
N ASP A 141 -22.15 4.46 2.87
CA ASP A 141 -22.06 5.77 3.50
C ASP A 141 -20.92 5.79 4.53
N ILE A 142 -20.01 6.77 4.40
CA ILE A 142 -18.85 6.94 5.29
C ILE A 142 -19.27 7.04 6.78
N ASN A 143 -20.44 7.60 7.06
CA ASN A 143 -20.98 7.77 8.42
C ASN A 143 -21.31 6.43 9.10
N ARG A 144 -21.49 5.35 8.33
CA ARG A 144 -21.71 4.00 8.87
C ARG A 144 -20.41 3.36 9.38
N ILE A 145 -19.23 3.90 9.02
CA ILE A 145 -17.92 3.37 9.45
C ILE A 145 -17.66 3.80 10.89
N ASN A 146 -18.10 3.02 11.84
CA ASN A 146 -17.87 3.20 13.28
C ASN A 146 -17.08 2.02 13.87
N VAL A 147 -16.78 2.07 15.16
CA VAL A 147 -16.01 1.03 15.87
C VAL A 147 -16.67 -0.36 15.73
N ARG A 148 -18.00 -0.43 15.88
CA ARG A 148 -18.76 -1.68 15.75
C ARG A 148 -18.66 -2.25 14.34
N PHE A 149 -18.76 -1.40 13.32
CA PHE A 149 -18.60 -1.77 11.92
C PHE A 149 -17.18 -2.35 11.66
N LEU A 150 -16.13 -1.68 12.13
CA LEU A 150 -14.75 -2.12 11.96
C LEU A 150 -14.48 -3.45 12.67
N THR A 151 -15.01 -3.65 13.87
CA THR A 151 -14.91 -4.92 14.60
C THR A 151 -15.63 -6.05 13.85
N GLY A 152 -16.80 -5.78 13.26
CA GLY A 152 -17.51 -6.73 12.42
C GLY A 152 -16.75 -7.10 11.15
N PHE A 153 -16.17 -6.11 10.48
CA PHE A 153 -15.35 -6.32 9.29
C PHE A 153 -14.07 -7.12 9.60
N GLU A 154 -13.42 -6.85 10.73
CA GLU A 154 -12.28 -7.64 11.20
C GLU A 154 -12.63 -9.12 11.34
N ARG A 155 -13.73 -9.43 12.04
CA ARG A 155 -14.22 -10.81 12.22
C ARG A 155 -14.58 -11.47 10.89
N PHE A 156 -15.17 -10.71 9.96
CA PHE A 156 -15.45 -11.19 8.61
C PHE A 156 -14.16 -11.58 7.86
N ILE A 157 -13.11 -10.74 7.89
CA ILE A 157 -11.82 -11.05 7.24
C ILE A 157 -11.19 -12.30 7.86
N GLU A 158 -11.28 -12.46 9.19
CA GLU A 158 -10.74 -13.63 9.89
C GLU A 158 -11.46 -14.93 9.53
N ALA A 159 -12.77 -14.85 9.30
CA ALA A 159 -13.61 -16.00 8.96
C ALA A 159 -13.64 -16.30 7.45
N GLU A 160 -13.43 -15.29 6.60
CA GLU A 160 -13.54 -15.43 5.16
C GLU A 160 -12.47 -16.39 4.62
N PRO A 161 -12.84 -17.40 3.79
CA PRO A 161 -11.88 -18.29 3.16
C PRO A 161 -10.99 -17.56 2.16
N VAL A 162 -9.85 -18.14 1.81
CA VAL A 162 -9.01 -17.62 0.75
C VAL A 162 -9.71 -17.81 -0.59
N LEU A 163 -9.92 -16.72 -1.31
CA LEU A 163 -10.54 -16.70 -2.63
C LEU A 163 -9.47 -16.62 -3.72
N THR A 164 -9.67 -17.33 -4.81
CA THR A 164 -8.89 -17.21 -6.04
C THR A 164 -9.82 -17.04 -7.23
N HIS A 165 -9.34 -16.38 -8.27
CA HIS A 165 -10.08 -16.18 -9.51
C HIS A 165 -9.45 -16.99 -10.63
N SER A 166 -10.24 -17.70 -11.40
CA SER A 166 -9.79 -18.32 -12.64
C SER A 166 -9.52 -17.24 -13.71
N LYS A 167 -8.82 -17.63 -14.78
CA LYS A 167 -8.63 -16.75 -15.96
C LYS A 167 -9.94 -16.28 -16.60
N LYS A 168 -11.04 -17.00 -16.35
CA LYS A 168 -12.41 -16.67 -16.82
C LYS A 168 -13.20 -15.83 -15.79
N GLY A 169 -12.56 -15.31 -14.74
CA GLY A 169 -13.23 -14.52 -13.69
C GLY A 169 -14.06 -15.34 -12.68
N ILE A 170 -14.08 -16.67 -12.79
CA ILE A 170 -14.82 -17.52 -11.86
C ILE A 170 -14.07 -17.51 -10.51
N VAL A 171 -14.80 -17.17 -9.45
CA VAL A 171 -14.27 -17.19 -8.08
C VAL A 171 -14.29 -18.63 -7.56
N HIS A 172 -13.16 -19.12 -7.09
CA HIS A 172 -13.01 -20.39 -6.43
C HIS A 172 -12.60 -20.19 -4.98
N GLN A 173 -13.18 -20.95 -4.09
CA GLN A 173 -12.76 -21.03 -2.71
C GLN A 173 -11.62 -22.04 -2.58
N LEU A 174 -10.47 -21.61 -2.06
CA LEU A 174 -9.39 -22.54 -1.75
C LEU A 174 -9.72 -23.32 -0.46
N GLN A 175 -9.37 -24.60 -0.42
CA GLN A 175 -9.55 -25.44 0.77
C GLN A 175 -8.73 -24.97 1.98
N ARG A 176 -7.69 -24.15 1.79
CA ARG A 176 -6.96 -23.47 2.88
C ARG A 176 -7.79 -22.33 3.43
N THR A 177 -8.32 -22.54 4.58
CA THR A 177 -9.46 -21.87 5.15
C THR A 177 -9.19 -20.59 5.94
N LYS A 178 -7.96 -20.17 6.18
CA LYS A 178 -7.72 -18.93 6.96
C LYS A 178 -6.79 -17.98 6.21
N LYS A 179 -7.27 -16.78 5.96
CA LYS A 179 -6.41 -15.66 5.61
C LYS A 179 -5.45 -15.42 6.77
N GLY A 180 -4.15 -15.28 6.48
CA GLY A 180 -3.20 -14.92 7.52
C GLY A 180 -3.56 -13.58 8.16
N GLY A 181 -3.25 -13.37 9.43
CA GLY A 181 -3.54 -12.13 10.17
C GLY A 181 -3.01 -10.85 9.52
N ARG A 182 -2.15 -10.97 8.51
CA ARG A 182 -1.68 -9.85 7.67
C ARG A 182 -2.80 -9.26 6.80
N ALA A 183 -3.78 -10.04 6.36
CA ALA A 183 -4.91 -9.52 5.60
C ALA A 183 -5.76 -8.58 6.46
N VAL A 184 -6.00 -8.93 7.71
CA VAL A 184 -6.73 -8.08 8.68
C VAL A 184 -6.05 -6.73 8.82
N SER A 185 -4.75 -6.72 9.19
CA SER A 185 -4.01 -5.47 9.39
C SER A 185 -3.93 -4.64 8.12
N SER A 186 -3.73 -5.27 6.95
CA SER A 186 -3.59 -4.55 5.68
C SER A 186 -4.90 -3.94 5.20
N TYR A 187 -6.02 -4.67 5.25
CA TYR A 187 -7.31 -4.16 4.78
C TYR A 187 -7.82 -3.05 5.67
N LEU A 188 -7.74 -3.21 6.99
CA LEU A 188 -8.13 -2.17 7.94
C LEU A 188 -7.24 -0.93 7.86
N ALA A 189 -5.94 -1.11 7.56
CA ALA A 189 -5.05 0.03 7.31
C ALA A 189 -5.44 0.80 6.03
N CYS A 190 -5.85 0.09 4.96
CA CYS A 190 -6.38 0.72 3.75
C CYS A 190 -7.66 1.51 4.05
N VAL A 191 -8.61 0.92 4.77
CA VAL A 191 -9.86 1.60 5.18
C VAL A 191 -9.56 2.85 6.01
N ARG A 192 -8.64 2.74 6.98
CA ARG A 192 -8.19 3.89 7.78
C ARG A 192 -7.59 5.00 6.91
N HIS A 193 -6.74 4.65 5.96
CA HIS A 193 -6.10 5.63 5.10
C HIS A 193 -7.12 6.35 4.21
N ILE A 194 -8.04 5.62 3.57
CA ILE A 194 -9.11 6.21 2.74
C ILE A 194 -10.00 7.13 3.60
N HIS A 195 -10.36 6.69 4.81
CA HIS A 195 -11.16 7.51 5.73
C HIS A 195 -10.44 8.80 6.12
N ASN A 196 -9.14 8.74 6.36
CA ASN A 196 -8.32 9.92 6.68
C ASN A 196 -8.19 10.86 5.47
N LEU A 197 -8.05 10.32 4.25
CA LEU A 197 -8.06 11.12 3.02
C LEU A 197 -9.39 11.85 2.83
N ALA A 198 -10.52 11.17 3.09
CA ALA A 198 -11.84 11.79 3.02
C ALA A 198 -11.97 12.93 4.07
N LYS A 199 -11.50 12.71 5.30
CA LYS A 199 -11.49 13.79 6.30
C LYS A 199 -10.66 14.98 5.86
N LEU A 200 -9.47 14.74 5.32
CA LEU A 200 -8.59 15.82 4.85
C LEU A 200 -9.21 16.60 3.68
N GLU A 201 -9.96 15.93 2.81
CA GLU A 201 -10.54 16.56 1.61
C GLU A 201 -11.84 17.30 1.91
N PHE A 202 -12.68 16.80 2.85
CA PHE A 202 -14.02 17.31 3.07
C PHE A 202 -14.20 18.10 4.36
N ASN A 203 -13.28 18.02 5.31
CA ASN A 203 -13.25 18.88 6.48
C ASN A 203 -12.35 20.09 6.22
N ASP A 204 -12.71 21.22 6.79
CA ASP A 204 -11.88 22.42 6.88
C ASP A 204 -11.89 22.87 8.35
N GLU A 205 -10.84 22.45 9.07
CA GLU A 205 -10.75 22.75 10.51
C GLU A 205 -10.50 24.25 10.78
N GLU A 206 -9.85 24.96 9.85
CA GLU A 206 -9.61 26.41 9.98
C GLU A 206 -10.90 27.19 9.87
N LEU A 207 -11.81 26.77 8.99
CA LEU A 207 -13.12 27.36 8.82
C LEU A 207 -14.19 26.72 9.74
N GLY A 208 -13.83 25.75 10.58
CA GLY A 208 -14.76 25.03 11.45
C GLY A 208 -15.76 24.13 10.71
N ILE A 209 -15.47 23.76 9.47
CA ILE A 209 -16.32 22.89 8.66
C ILE A 209 -15.96 21.43 8.94
N ILE A 210 -16.76 20.72 9.72
CA ILE A 210 -16.55 19.31 10.07
C ILE A 210 -17.67 18.46 9.46
N ARG A 211 -17.48 17.98 8.24
CA ARG A 211 -18.44 17.12 7.52
C ARG A 211 -18.32 15.66 7.92
N ILE A 212 -17.10 15.20 8.16
CA ILE A 212 -16.80 13.87 8.67
C ILE A 212 -16.29 14.05 10.10
N PRO A 213 -17.10 13.78 11.12
CA PRO A 213 -16.75 14.11 12.50
C PRO A 213 -15.58 13.24 13.02
N GLN A 214 -15.76 12.46 14.02
CA GLN A 214 -14.64 11.68 14.59
C GLN A 214 -14.22 10.50 13.71
N SER A 215 -12.91 10.27 13.62
CA SER A 215 -12.40 9.03 13.06
C SER A 215 -12.61 7.88 14.06
N PRO A 216 -13.28 6.78 13.67
CA PRO A 216 -13.45 5.61 14.54
C PRO A 216 -12.11 4.99 14.92
N PHE A 217 -11.05 5.24 14.14
CA PHE A 217 -9.68 4.75 14.36
C PHE A 217 -8.94 5.44 15.51
N LYS A 218 -9.50 6.49 16.12
CA LYS A 218 -9.02 7.00 17.41
C LYS A 218 -9.25 5.98 18.54
N ILE A 219 -10.37 5.27 18.48
CA ILE A 219 -10.77 4.23 19.46
C ILE A 219 -10.37 2.85 18.97
N TYR A 220 -10.77 2.47 17.74
CA TYR A 220 -10.43 1.20 17.13
C TYR A 220 -8.96 1.19 16.72
N LYS A 221 -8.18 0.29 17.30
CA LYS A 221 -6.77 0.11 16.95
C LYS A 221 -6.61 -1.05 15.98
N VAL A 222 -6.09 -0.76 14.78
CA VAL A 222 -5.77 -1.79 13.80
C VAL A 222 -4.73 -2.74 14.40
N LYS A 223 -5.02 -4.04 14.42
CA LYS A 223 -4.09 -5.05 14.89
C LYS A 223 -2.78 -5.01 14.12
N GLN A 224 -1.68 -5.10 14.84
CA GLN A 224 -0.37 -5.21 14.20
C GLN A 224 -0.29 -6.52 13.39
N PRO A 225 0.39 -6.53 12.25
CA PRO A 225 0.58 -7.76 11.49
C PRO A 225 1.38 -8.75 12.34
N PRO A 226 1.12 -10.07 12.20
CA PRO A 226 1.88 -11.07 12.92
C PRO A 226 3.37 -10.98 12.57
N LYS A 227 4.23 -11.29 13.53
CA LYS A 227 5.67 -11.34 13.32
C LYS A 227 5.98 -12.24 12.13
N VAL A 228 6.74 -11.72 11.17
CA VAL A 228 7.15 -12.52 10.00
C VAL A 228 8.17 -13.55 10.45
N LYS A 229 7.91 -14.83 10.13
CA LYS A 229 8.91 -15.89 10.33
C LYS A 229 10.18 -15.54 9.53
N LYS A 230 11.35 -15.70 10.14
CA LYS A 230 12.64 -15.57 9.45
C LYS A 230 12.68 -16.55 8.29
N ARG A 231 13.14 -16.11 7.12
CA ARG A 231 13.16 -16.90 5.88
C ARG A 231 14.55 -17.20 5.40
N ALA A 232 15.56 -16.84 6.19
CA ALA A 232 16.94 -17.14 5.86
C ALA A 232 17.17 -18.65 5.87
N LEU A 233 17.86 -19.14 4.84
CA LEU A 233 18.31 -20.51 4.74
C LEU A 233 19.66 -20.67 5.45
N HIS A 234 19.89 -21.85 6.00
CA HIS A 234 21.22 -22.21 6.50
C HIS A 234 22.22 -22.31 5.35
N PRO A 235 23.53 -21.98 5.57
CA PRO A 235 24.56 -22.08 4.52
C PRO A 235 24.58 -23.44 3.82
N ASP A 236 24.40 -24.55 4.52
CA ASP A 236 24.39 -25.90 3.93
C ASP A 236 23.28 -26.08 2.89
N ILE A 237 22.10 -25.50 3.14
CA ILE A 237 20.99 -25.54 2.18
C ILE A 237 21.35 -24.75 0.91
N ILE A 238 22.01 -23.60 1.06
CA ILE A 238 22.50 -22.81 -0.08
C ILE A 238 23.54 -23.61 -0.84
N GLN A 239 24.49 -24.24 -0.15
CA GLN A 239 25.48 -25.11 -0.78
C GLN A 239 24.84 -26.26 -1.57
N GLN A 240 23.75 -26.84 -1.06
CA GLN A 240 23.01 -27.86 -1.78
C GLN A 240 22.31 -27.30 -3.02
N ILE A 241 21.74 -26.09 -2.95
CA ILE A 241 21.16 -25.41 -4.11
C ILE A 241 22.22 -25.15 -5.17
N ILE A 242 23.44 -24.74 -4.78
CA ILE A 242 24.58 -24.58 -5.67
C ILE A 242 24.95 -25.90 -6.33
N ASN A 243 24.88 -26.99 -5.61
CA ASN A 243 25.29 -28.33 -6.06
C ASN A 243 24.25 -29.03 -6.95
N LEU A 244 23.01 -28.50 -7.04
CA LEU A 244 21.97 -29.12 -7.88
C LEU A 244 22.38 -29.13 -9.35
N SER A 245 22.37 -30.31 -9.96
CA SER A 245 22.56 -30.47 -11.41
C SER A 245 21.37 -29.91 -12.19
N ASP A 246 21.58 -29.61 -13.47
CA ASP A 246 20.52 -29.22 -14.37
C ASP A 246 19.46 -30.34 -14.52
N GLU A 247 18.21 -29.97 -14.61
CA GLU A 247 17.12 -30.91 -14.86
C GLU A 247 17.09 -31.29 -16.34
N ALA A 248 16.87 -32.57 -16.62
CA ALA A 248 16.69 -33.03 -18.00
C ALA A 248 15.51 -32.28 -18.67
N ARG A 249 15.80 -31.72 -19.86
CA ARG A 249 14.76 -31.05 -20.64
C ARG A 249 13.94 -32.05 -21.43
N HIS A 250 12.62 -31.81 -21.51
CA HIS A 250 11.78 -32.61 -22.40
C HIS A 250 12.11 -32.29 -23.87
N ALA A 251 12.11 -33.31 -24.70
CA ALA A 251 12.27 -33.15 -26.14
C ALA A 251 11.15 -32.21 -26.67
N GLY A 252 11.54 -31.19 -27.46
CA GLY A 252 10.59 -30.19 -27.98
C GLY A 252 10.35 -28.98 -27.08
N SER A 253 11.05 -28.81 -25.96
CA SER A 253 10.98 -27.60 -25.15
C SER A 253 11.55 -26.40 -25.92
N ILE A 254 10.74 -25.35 -26.06
CA ILE A 254 11.13 -24.07 -26.70
C ILE A 254 12.02 -23.23 -25.76
N ALA A 255 11.94 -23.45 -24.46
CA ALA A 255 12.70 -22.70 -23.47
C ALA A 255 14.11 -23.27 -23.32
N ASP A 256 15.12 -22.40 -23.23
CA ASP A 256 16.55 -22.76 -23.02
C ASP A 256 16.84 -23.31 -21.62
N PHE A 257 15.85 -23.32 -20.73
CA PHE A 257 15.97 -23.72 -19.31
C PHE A 257 14.68 -24.38 -18.82
N THR A 258 14.80 -25.24 -17.83
CA THR A 258 13.64 -25.72 -17.06
C THR A 258 13.22 -24.66 -16.05
N ARG A 259 11.99 -24.74 -15.56
CA ARG A 259 11.51 -23.83 -14.52
C ARG A 259 12.29 -23.98 -13.21
N ARG A 260 12.76 -25.20 -12.91
CA ARG A 260 13.59 -25.49 -11.74
C ARG A 260 14.95 -24.84 -11.86
N ASP A 261 15.63 -25.01 -13.02
CA ASP A 261 16.96 -24.46 -13.25
C ASP A 261 16.96 -22.94 -13.30
N LEU A 262 15.95 -22.34 -13.98
CA LEU A 262 15.75 -20.89 -13.93
C LEU A 262 15.60 -20.37 -12.48
N ALA A 263 14.79 -21.06 -11.68
CA ALA A 263 14.57 -20.65 -10.29
C ALA A 263 15.81 -20.78 -9.42
N ARG A 264 16.59 -21.87 -9.60
CA ARG A 264 17.91 -22.06 -8.98
C ARG A 264 18.85 -20.93 -9.35
N ASP A 265 19.05 -20.72 -10.63
CA ASP A 265 20.01 -19.75 -11.15
C ASP A 265 19.65 -18.32 -10.77
N CYS A 266 18.38 -17.95 -10.87
CA CYS A 266 17.92 -16.63 -10.43
C CYS A 266 18.02 -16.46 -8.90
N PHE A 267 17.80 -17.51 -8.10
CA PHE A 267 18.01 -17.47 -6.66
C PHE A 267 19.48 -17.22 -6.34
N LEU A 268 20.40 -17.90 -7.02
CA LEU A 268 21.85 -17.73 -6.86
C LEU A 268 22.31 -16.36 -7.37
N LEU A 269 21.75 -15.86 -8.48
CA LEU A 269 22.00 -14.49 -8.94
C LEU A 269 21.53 -13.46 -7.90
N SER A 270 20.31 -13.62 -7.36
CA SER A 270 19.82 -12.74 -6.30
C SER A 270 20.73 -12.77 -5.08
N PHE A 271 21.13 -13.96 -4.64
CA PHE A 271 22.03 -14.14 -3.50
C PHE A 271 23.40 -13.51 -3.77
N GLY A 272 23.99 -13.77 -4.93
CA GLY A 272 25.32 -13.28 -5.32
C GLY A 272 25.36 -11.78 -5.63
N LEU A 273 24.21 -11.19 -5.96
CA LEU A 273 24.03 -9.74 -6.14
C LEU A 273 23.46 -9.07 -4.88
N ALA A 274 23.93 -9.47 -3.69
CA ALA A 274 23.56 -8.91 -2.38
C ALA A 274 22.04 -8.83 -2.14
N GLY A 275 21.29 -9.79 -2.67
CA GLY A 275 19.85 -9.88 -2.50
C GLY A 275 19.04 -9.02 -3.48
N MET A 276 19.49 -8.84 -4.71
CA MET A 276 18.72 -8.16 -5.77
C MET A 276 17.36 -8.82 -5.98
N ASN A 277 16.27 -8.02 -6.05
CA ASN A 277 14.91 -8.55 -6.14
C ASN A 277 14.58 -9.07 -7.56
N ALA A 278 13.60 -9.95 -7.68
CA ALA A 278 13.13 -10.45 -8.97
C ALA A 278 12.69 -9.35 -9.95
N ALA A 279 12.01 -8.32 -9.45
CA ALA A 279 11.60 -7.19 -10.29
C ALA A 279 12.81 -6.43 -10.84
N ASP A 280 13.83 -6.20 -10.00
CA ASP A 280 15.06 -5.51 -10.40
C ASP A 280 15.88 -6.36 -11.40
N LEU A 281 15.99 -7.68 -11.21
CA LEU A 281 16.58 -8.60 -12.19
C LEU A 281 15.87 -8.57 -13.54
N LEU A 282 14.51 -8.59 -13.53
CA LEU A 282 13.72 -8.56 -14.76
C LEU A 282 13.86 -7.24 -15.51
N SER A 283 13.93 -6.13 -14.79
CA SER A 283 13.89 -4.78 -15.38
C SER A 283 15.25 -4.12 -15.55
N CYS A 284 16.34 -4.74 -15.07
CA CYS A 284 17.69 -4.19 -15.13
C CYS A 284 18.04 -3.75 -16.56
N PRO A 285 18.33 -2.44 -16.80
CA PRO A 285 18.70 -1.96 -18.12
C PRO A 285 20.08 -2.51 -18.58
N ALA A 286 20.27 -2.63 -19.88
CA ALA A 286 21.55 -3.11 -20.42
C ALA A 286 22.73 -2.16 -20.09
N GLN A 287 22.47 -0.85 -20.09
CA GLN A 287 23.45 0.17 -19.70
C GLN A 287 23.81 0.17 -18.21
N SER A 288 23.11 -0.60 -17.38
CA SER A 288 23.46 -0.77 -15.97
C SER A 288 24.77 -1.53 -15.73
N LEU A 289 25.26 -2.24 -16.73
CA LEU A 289 26.52 -2.96 -16.62
C LEU A 289 27.68 -2.05 -17.04
N ASP A 290 28.53 -1.70 -16.08
CA ASP A 290 29.76 -0.93 -16.26
C ASP A 290 30.95 -1.81 -15.80
N GLY A 291 31.67 -2.35 -16.74
CA GLY A 291 32.75 -3.32 -16.47
C GLY A 291 32.18 -4.56 -15.75
N ASP A 292 32.61 -4.77 -14.53
CA ASP A 292 32.15 -5.85 -13.64
C ASP A 292 31.12 -5.38 -12.57
N VAL A 293 30.64 -4.16 -12.69
CA VAL A 293 29.69 -3.57 -11.74
C VAL A 293 28.30 -3.38 -12.38
N ILE A 294 27.26 -3.81 -11.69
CA ILE A 294 25.88 -3.50 -12.07
C ILE A 294 25.42 -2.28 -11.26
N ILE A 295 25.12 -1.17 -11.97
CA ILE A 295 24.60 0.08 -11.41
C ILE A 295 23.11 0.18 -11.76
N TYR A 296 22.23 0.15 -10.77
CA TYR A 296 20.79 0.19 -10.99
C TYR A 296 20.02 0.91 -9.89
N ASN A 297 18.88 1.45 -10.26
CA ASN A 297 17.95 2.05 -9.29
C ASN A 297 16.89 1.03 -8.86
N ARG A 298 16.77 0.78 -7.56
CA ARG A 298 15.83 -0.19 -7.02
C ARG A 298 14.38 0.20 -7.32
N GLN A 299 13.73 -0.53 -8.22
CA GLN A 299 12.41 -0.20 -8.78
C GLN A 299 11.33 0.09 -7.72
N LYS A 300 11.34 -0.63 -6.59
CA LYS A 300 10.34 -0.45 -5.53
C LYS A 300 10.43 0.89 -4.82
N THR A 301 11.61 1.47 -4.70
CA THR A 301 11.91 2.62 -3.83
C THR A 301 12.46 3.84 -4.55
N ALA A 302 12.98 3.71 -5.77
CA ALA A 302 13.60 4.79 -6.55
C ALA A 302 12.79 6.10 -6.52
N SER A 303 11.52 6.07 -6.87
CA SER A 303 10.67 7.26 -6.94
C SER A 303 10.23 7.85 -5.58
N ARG A 304 10.74 7.35 -4.45
CA ARG A 304 10.45 7.87 -3.11
C ARG A 304 11.68 8.42 -2.40
N ARG A 305 12.84 8.28 -3.03
CA ARG A 305 14.13 8.62 -2.43
C ARG A 305 14.83 9.67 -3.28
N GLU A 306 15.53 10.59 -2.63
CA GLU A 306 16.32 11.64 -3.26
C GLU A 306 17.51 11.05 -4.05
N ASP A 307 18.10 9.94 -3.56
CA ASP A 307 19.18 9.18 -4.21
C ASP A 307 18.66 8.13 -5.21
N GLU A 308 17.38 8.22 -5.60
CA GLU A 308 16.72 7.29 -6.53
C GLU A 308 16.94 5.80 -6.20
N ALA A 309 17.32 5.50 -4.95
CA ALA A 309 17.65 4.17 -4.47
C ALA A 309 18.71 3.45 -5.33
N GLU A 310 19.71 4.19 -5.77
CA GLU A 310 20.83 3.68 -6.55
C GLU A 310 21.62 2.61 -5.79
N MET A 311 22.10 1.61 -6.53
CA MET A 311 22.91 0.48 -6.05
C MET A 311 24.00 0.16 -7.03
N HIS A 312 25.22 -0.02 -6.52
CA HIS A 312 26.39 -0.50 -7.28
C HIS A 312 26.82 -1.85 -6.70
N ILE A 313 26.63 -2.92 -7.46
CA ILE A 313 26.98 -4.27 -7.04
C ILE A 313 28.02 -4.86 -7.99
N ARG A 314 29.19 -5.20 -7.45
CA ARG A 314 30.21 -5.89 -8.22
C ARG A 314 29.83 -7.34 -8.48
N ILE A 315 30.02 -7.79 -9.69
CA ILE A 315 29.85 -9.17 -10.12
C ILE A 315 31.07 -9.97 -9.66
N GLU A 316 30.88 -10.72 -8.58
CA GLU A 316 31.95 -11.58 -8.08
C GLU A 316 32.20 -12.78 -9.03
N PRO A 317 33.45 -13.30 -9.13
CA PRO A 317 33.80 -14.40 -10.04
C PRO A 317 32.88 -15.62 -9.92
N GLN A 318 32.35 -15.88 -8.73
CA GLN A 318 31.49 -17.03 -8.44
C GLN A 318 30.17 -16.99 -9.22
N ILE A 319 29.61 -15.80 -9.48
CA ILE A 319 28.32 -15.61 -10.17
C ILE A 319 28.49 -15.10 -11.60
N ALA A 320 29.69 -14.71 -12.02
CA ALA A 320 29.97 -14.24 -13.38
C ALA A 320 29.47 -15.22 -14.47
N PRO A 321 29.63 -16.54 -14.34
CA PRO A 321 29.07 -17.49 -15.32
C PRO A 321 27.54 -17.44 -15.44
N LEU A 322 26.81 -17.17 -14.32
CA LEU A 322 25.35 -17.03 -14.34
C LEU A 322 24.94 -15.71 -14.98
N VAL A 323 25.66 -14.62 -14.74
CA VAL A 323 25.41 -13.34 -15.39
C VAL A 323 25.58 -13.50 -16.91
N GLU A 324 26.66 -14.08 -17.39
CA GLU A 324 26.87 -14.30 -18.82
C GLU A 324 25.85 -15.28 -19.44
N LYS A 325 25.44 -16.33 -18.71
CA LYS A 325 24.39 -17.27 -19.16
C LYS A 325 23.08 -16.56 -19.49
N TYR A 326 22.71 -15.54 -18.73
CA TYR A 326 21.43 -14.86 -18.85
C TYR A 326 21.50 -13.46 -19.46
N LYS A 327 22.68 -12.95 -19.76
CA LYS A 327 22.89 -11.66 -20.42
C LYS A 327 22.21 -11.61 -21.77
N ASP A 328 21.67 -10.47 -22.12
CA ASP A 328 21.00 -10.23 -23.41
C ASP A 328 21.72 -9.10 -24.17
N PRO A 329 22.65 -9.44 -25.07
CA PRO A 329 23.44 -8.44 -25.81
C PRO A 329 22.61 -7.67 -26.85
N THR A 330 21.38 -8.12 -27.16
CA THR A 330 20.55 -7.57 -28.23
C THR A 330 19.37 -6.76 -27.75
N SER A 331 19.24 -6.58 -26.41
CA SER A 331 18.10 -5.94 -25.77
C SER A 331 18.51 -4.69 -25.00
N ALA A 332 17.54 -3.79 -24.77
CA ALA A 332 17.68 -2.70 -23.82
C ALA A 332 17.72 -3.17 -22.35
N ARG A 333 17.54 -4.48 -22.09
CA ARG A 333 17.61 -5.10 -20.76
C ARG A 333 18.86 -5.95 -20.61
N LEU A 334 19.48 -5.93 -19.43
CA LEU A 334 20.69 -6.69 -19.14
C LEU A 334 20.45 -8.20 -19.25
N PHE A 335 19.31 -8.70 -18.73
CA PHE A 335 18.99 -10.11 -18.70
C PHE A 335 17.81 -10.46 -19.62
N ARG A 336 17.89 -11.63 -20.28
CA ARG A 336 16.88 -12.13 -21.23
C ARG A 336 15.56 -12.62 -20.61
N PHE A 337 15.37 -12.49 -19.30
CA PHE A 337 14.15 -12.92 -18.61
C PHE A 337 12.88 -12.25 -19.16
N HIS A 338 12.96 -10.99 -19.59
CA HIS A 338 11.87 -10.24 -20.20
C HIS A 338 11.30 -10.84 -21.49
N ARG A 339 12.06 -11.71 -22.16
CA ARG A 339 11.57 -12.42 -23.36
C ARG A 339 10.49 -13.45 -23.03
N HIS A 340 10.47 -13.95 -21.78
CA HIS A 340 9.52 -14.97 -21.31
C HIS A 340 8.49 -14.43 -20.33
N TYR A 341 8.79 -13.33 -19.63
CA TYR A 341 7.98 -12.78 -18.56
C TYR A 341 7.67 -11.30 -18.78
N ARG A 342 6.37 -10.96 -18.84
CA ARG A 342 5.93 -9.59 -19.13
C ARG A 342 6.17 -8.63 -17.97
N ASP A 343 6.04 -9.10 -16.73
CA ASP A 343 6.09 -8.28 -15.52
C ASP A 343 6.72 -9.04 -14.33
N GLY A 344 7.13 -8.27 -13.32
CA GLY A 344 7.79 -8.80 -12.13
C GLY A 344 6.92 -9.77 -11.31
N ASN A 345 5.59 -9.69 -11.37
CA ASN A 345 4.70 -10.59 -10.64
C ASN A 345 4.69 -11.98 -11.28
N THR A 346 4.53 -12.04 -12.61
CA THR A 346 4.57 -13.30 -13.36
C THR A 346 5.94 -13.97 -13.27
N PHE A 347 7.02 -13.19 -13.34
CA PHE A 347 8.38 -13.68 -13.16
C PHE A 347 8.57 -14.25 -11.74
N ASN A 348 8.26 -13.48 -10.70
CA ASN A 348 8.39 -13.93 -9.32
C ASN A 348 7.52 -15.16 -9.01
N ALA A 349 6.32 -15.26 -9.59
CA ALA A 349 5.47 -16.44 -9.46
C ALA A 349 6.13 -17.68 -10.09
N ALA A 350 6.73 -17.54 -11.28
CA ALA A 350 7.43 -18.63 -11.95
C ALA A 350 8.66 -19.09 -11.14
N LEU A 351 9.44 -18.15 -10.60
CA LEU A 351 10.57 -18.45 -9.72
C LEU A 351 10.13 -19.23 -8.47
N ASN A 352 9.08 -18.78 -7.79
CA ASN A 352 8.59 -19.47 -6.60
C ASN A 352 8.02 -20.86 -6.92
N GLN A 353 7.42 -21.07 -8.09
CA GLN A 353 7.01 -22.41 -8.54
C GLN A 353 8.22 -23.34 -8.81
N GLY A 354 9.28 -22.81 -9.39
CA GLY A 354 10.54 -23.56 -9.59
C GLY A 354 11.23 -23.88 -8.26
N LEU A 355 11.26 -22.91 -7.33
CA LEU A 355 11.81 -23.10 -5.98
C LEU A 355 11.03 -24.17 -5.17
N LYS A 356 9.72 -24.28 -5.40
CA LYS A 356 8.95 -25.39 -4.80
C LYS A 356 9.47 -26.77 -5.25
N ARG A 357 9.81 -26.92 -6.54
CA ARG A 357 10.41 -28.17 -7.05
C ARG A 357 11.79 -28.43 -6.44
N ILE A 358 12.58 -27.37 -6.21
CA ILE A 358 13.86 -27.46 -5.50
C ILE A 358 13.62 -27.89 -4.04
N ASP A 359 12.66 -27.31 -3.35
CA ASP A 359 12.30 -27.65 -2.00
C ASP A 359 11.88 -29.13 -1.90
N ASP A 360 11.02 -29.61 -2.82
CA ASP A 360 10.61 -31.02 -2.90
C ASP A 360 11.82 -31.96 -3.13
N ALA A 361 12.77 -31.58 -4.03
CA ALA A 361 13.98 -32.36 -4.29
C ALA A 361 14.92 -32.41 -3.07
N LEU A 362 15.12 -31.29 -2.40
CA LEU A 362 15.95 -31.22 -1.19
C LEU A 362 15.33 -32.06 -0.05
N ARG A 363 14.02 -32.01 0.13
CA ARG A 363 13.31 -32.83 1.15
C ARG A 363 13.44 -34.33 0.86
N ALA A 364 13.43 -34.73 -0.40
CA ALA A 364 13.63 -36.13 -0.78
C ALA A 364 15.05 -36.60 -0.39
N VAL A 365 16.06 -35.78 -0.60
CA VAL A 365 17.45 -36.07 -0.20
C VAL A 365 17.58 -36.11 1.34
N TYR A 366 17.01 -35.10 2.04
CA TYR A 366 17.05 -35.08 3.51
C TYR A 366 16.28 -36.25 4.14
N GLY A 367 15.13 -36.63 3.60
CA GLY A 367 14.37 -37.78 4.06
C GLY A 367 15.11 -39.13 3.89
N ALA A 368 15.88 -39.25 2.80
CA ALA A 368 16.72 -40.41 2.54
C ALA A 368 17.93 -40.49 3.51
N THR A 369 18.54 -39.35 3.85
CA THR A 369 19.69 -39.27 4.76
C THR A 369 19.28 -39.46 6.25
N GLN A 370 18.10 -39.00 6.65
CA GLN A 370 17.60 -39.22 8.03
C GLN A 370 17.43 -40.68 8.38
N HIS A 371 17.21 -41.58 7.40
CA HIS A 371 17.17 -43.01 7.60
C HIS A 371 18.56 -43.69 7.74
N GLN A 372 19.65 -42.98 7.35
CA GLN A 372 21.02 -43.50 7.41
C GLN A 372 21.87 -42.87 8.52
N ASP A 373 21.57 -41.65 8.97
CA ASP A 373 22.38 -40.98 9.99
C ASP A 373 21.51 -39.98 10.79
N ALA A 374 21.07 -40.38 11.97
CA ALA A 374 20.22 -39.56 12.84
C ALA A 374 20.91 -38.29 13.38
N SER A 375 22.24 -38.18 13.21
CA SER A 375 23.05 -37.06 13.73
C SER A 375 23.04 -35.83 12.81
N LEU A 376 22.74 -36.00 11.51
CA LEU A 376 22.81 -34.90 10.52
C LEU A 376 21.54 -34.09 10.35
N GLY A 377 20.42 -34.48 10.98
CA GLY A 377 19.10 -33.94 10.69
C GLY A 377 18.49 -32.99 11.73
N GLN A 378 19.07 -32.83 12.92
CA GLN A 378 18.40 -32.12 14.01
C GLN A 378 18.69 -30.63 14.13
N ASP A 379 19.82 -30.14 13.65
CA ASP A 379 20.25 -28.76 13.94
C ASP A 379 19.67 -27.68 13.00
N HIS A 380 19.30 -28.03 11.75
CA HIS A 380 18.86 -27.04 10.78
C HIS A 380 17.69 -27.52 9.91
N PRO A 381 16.43 -27.45 10.41
CA PRO A 381 15.28 -27.88 9.65
C PRO A 381 15.08 -27.02 8.41
N LEU A 382 14.75 -27.67 7.28
CA LEU A 382 14.32 -26.95 6.07
C LEU A 382 13.09 -26.06 6.42
N PRO A 383 13.05 -24.79 5.94
CA PRO A 383 11.88 -23.95 6.13
C PRO A 383 10.66 -24.60 5.47
N GLU A 384 9.46 -24.25 5.92
CA GLU A 384 8.22 -24.77 5.37
C GLU A 384 8.13 -24.63 3.84
N HIS A 385 8.66 -23.51 3.30
CA HIS A 385 8.77 -23.26 1.86
C HIS A 385 9.96 -22.36 1.56
N ILE A 386 10.76 -22.75 0.57
CA ILE A 386 11.78 -21.89 -0.01
C ILE A 386 11.09 -20.89 -0.96
N THR A 387 11.32 -19.60 -0.74
CA THR A 387 10.83 -18.54 -1.62
C THR A 387 11.99 -17.74 -2.20
N PHE A 388 11.79 -17.08 -3.36
CA PHE A 388 12.82 -16.26 -3.99
C PHE A 388 13.41 -15.20 -3.04
N TYR A 389 12.55 -14.58 -2.22
CA TYR A 389 12.97 -13.58 -1.26
C TYR A 389 13.87 -14.14 -0.13
N ALA A 390 13.92 -15.46 0.03
CA ALA A 390 14.84 -16.10 0.97
C ALA A 390 16.30 -15.87 0.61
N ALA A 391 16.67 -15.72 -0.68
CA ALA A 391 18.03 -15.38 -1.10
C ALA A 391 18.55 -14.12 -0.38
N ARG A 392 17.76 -13.04 -0.39
CA ARG A 392 18.10 -11.78 0.27
C ARG A 392 18.18 -11.90 1.79
N HIS A 393 17.24 -12.64 2.40
CA HIS A 393 17.27 -12.87 3.85
C HIS A 393 18.48 -13.70 4.27
N SER A 394 18.86 -14.70 3.46
CA SER A 394 20.01 -15.57 3.70
C SER A 394 21.31 -14.78 3.60
N TRP A 395 21.49 -13.99 2.54
CA TRP A 395 22.63 -13.13 2.41
C TRP A 395 22.83 -12.25 3.65
N ALA A 396 21.81 -11.53 4.06
CA ALA A 396 21.87 -10.64 5.20
C ALA A 396 22.15 -11.37 6.53
N THR A 397 21.56 -12.55 6.72
CA THR A 397 21.76 -13.37 7.94
C THR A 397 23.17 -13.93 7.99
N ILE A 398 23.67 -14.44 6.86
CA ILE A 398 25.02 -15.00 6.76
C ILE A 398 26.08 -13.90 6.94
N ALA A 399 25.89 -12.74 6.33
CA ALA A 399 26.76 -11.59 6.52
C ALA A 399 26.89 -11.20 8.02
N ARG A 400 25.80 -11.30 8.76
CA ARG A 400 25.77 -11.02 10.22
C ARG A 400 26.18 -12.19 11.11
N SER A 401 26.49 -13.35 10.52
CA SER A 401 26.89 -14.54 11.29
C SER A 401 28.13 -14.31 12.15
N ALA A 402 28.31 -15.16 13.18
CA ALA A 402 29.51 -15.15 14.01
C ALA A 402 30.79 -15.38 13.23
N THR A 403 30.70 -16.07 12.08
CA THR A 403 31.84 -16.34 11.19
C THR A 403 32.32 -15.08 10.46
N LEU A 404 31.40 -14.31 9.85
CA LEU A 404 31.77 -13.16 9.02
C LEU A 404 31.77 -11.83 9.78
N LYS A 405 30.89 -11.67 10.75
CA LYS A 405 30.79 -10.49 11.64
C LYS A 405 30.70 -9.15 10.89
N ILE A 406 30.15 -9.14 9.65
CA ILE A 406 29.95 -7.90 8.90
C ILE A 406 29.01 -7.01 9.72
N ASP A 407 29.36 -5.75 9.89
CA ASP A 407 28.57 -4.84 10.73
C ASP A 407 27.15 -4.62 10.20
N LYS A 408 26.25 -4.18 11.09
CA LYS A 408 24.83 -4.04 10.75
C LYS A 408 24.60 -2.91 9.74
N TYR A 409 25.41 -1.86 9.77
CA TYR A 409 25.28 -0.71 8.89
C TYR A 409 25.62 -1.12 7.43
N THR A 410 26.74 -1.79 7.22
CA THR A 410 27.13 -2.34 5.90
C THR A 410 26.02 -3.25 5.35
N VAL A 411 25.45 -4.14 6.17
CA VAL A 411 24.34 -5.00 5.73
C VAL A 411 23.10 -4.18 5.39
N HIS A 412 22.81 -3.13 6.14
CA HIS A 412 21.68 -2.24 5.91
C HIS A 412 21.79 -1.50 4.58
N GLU A 413 22.99 -0.98 4.28
CA GLU A 413 23.31 -0.32 3.02
C GLU A 413 23.27 -1.30 1.84
N ALA A 414 23.87 -2.49 1.97
CA ALA A 414 23.81 -3.54 0.94
C ALA A 414 22.36 -3.97 0.61
N LEU A 415 21.48 -3.89 1.58
CA LEU A 415 20.07 -4.10 1.37
C LEU A 415 19.33 -2.84 0.85
N ASN A 416 20.01 -1.75 0.62
CA ASN A 416 19.45 -0.47 0.20
C ASN A 416 18.27 -0.04 1.09
N HIS A 417 18.44 -0.17 2.40
CA HIS A 417 17.50 0.35 3.40
C HIS A 417 17.92 1.78 3.78
N VAL A 418 16.96 2.60 4.18
CA VAL A 418 17.19 3.91 4.77
C VAL A 418 16.94 3.80 6.26
N ASP A 419 17.84 4.34 7.05
CA ASP A 419 17.65 4.54 8.48
C ASP A 419 17.20 5.99 8.68
N GLU A 420 15.97 6.19 9.13
CA GLU A 420 15.42 7.55 9.33
C GLU A 420 16.21 8.33 10.37
N ASP A 421 16.80 7.65 11.37
CA ASP A 421 17.60 8.27 12.42
C ASP A 421 18.97 8.72 11.89
N MET A 422 19.51 8.06 10.87
CA MET A 422 20.82 8.35 10.27
C MET A 422 20.72 9.23 9.00
N LYS A 423 19.54 9.52 8.52
CA LYS A 423 19.28 10.23 7.25
C LYS A 423 20.03 11.56 7.12
N ILE A 424 20.20 12.29 8.22
CA ILE A 424 20.92 13.56 8.22
C ILE A 424 22.41 13.31 8.05
N THR A 425 22.98 12.33 8.75
CA THR A 425 24.38 11.95 8.67
C THR A 425 24.73 11.41 7.28
N ASP A 426 23.86 10.60 6.69
CA ASP A 426 24.04 10.00 5.36
C ASP A 426 24.17 11.05 4.24
N ARG A 427 23.71 12.29 4.46
CA ARG A 427 23.85 13.40 3.51
C ARG A 427 25.29 13.97 3.46
N TYR A 428 26.09 13.70 4.47
CA TYR A 428 27.46 14.20 4.55
C TYR A 428 28.51 13.11 4.19
N ILE A 429 28.06 11.88 3.96
CA ILE A 429 28.94 10.74 3.71
C ILE A 429 28.70 10.25 2.29
N ASP A 430 29.74 10.36 1.46
CA ASP A 430 29.73 9.70 0.15
C ASP A 430 29.82 8.18 0.35
N ARG A 431 28.89 7.47 -0.30
CA ARG A 431 28.80 6.01 -0.13
C ARG A 431 29.99 5.32 -0.79
N ASP A 432 30.81 4.62 -0.01
CA ASP A 432 31.86 3.74 -0.51
C ASP A 432 31.30 2.35 -0.81
N TRP A 433 31.01 2.11 -2.08
CA TRP A 433 30.50 0.82 -2.56
C TRP A 433 31.46 -0.33 -2.35
N SER A 434 32.77 -0.08 -2.25
CA SER A 434 33.78 -1.12 -2.05
C SER A 434 33.58 -1.91 -0.76
N VAL A 435 33.04 -1.27 0.28
CA VAL A 435 32.70 -1.91 1.57
C VAL A 435 31.63 -3.00 1.36
N ILE A 436 30.60 -2.68 0.56
CA ILE A 436 29.55 -3.64 0.20
C ILE A 436 30.10 -4.78 -0.66
N TRP A 437 31.00 -4.47 -1.62
CA TRP A 437 31.62 -5.48 -2.48
C TRP A 437 32.49 -6.45 -1.67
N GLN A 438 33.29 -5.94 -0.74
CA GLN A 438 34.11 -6.78 0.15
C GLN A 438 33.21 -7.66 1.06
N ALA A 439 32.12 -7.12 1.56
CA ALA A 439 31.15 -7.88 2.33
C ALA A 439 30.54 -9.00 1.48
N ASN A 440 30.14 -8.70 0.23
CA ASN A 440 29.58 -9.68 -0.69
C ASN A 440 30.60 -10.78 -1.03
N ALA A 441 31.84 -10.41 -1.37
CA ALA A 441 32.90 -11.36 -1.64
C ALA A 441 33.15 -12.33 -0.45
N LYS A 442 33.14 -11.82 0.79
CA LYS A 442 33.26 -12.65 2.01
C LYS A 442 32.09 -13.63 2.14
N VAL A 443 30.85 -13.18 1.88
CA VAL A 443 29.67 -14.04 1.92
C VAL A 443 29.76 -15.15 0.87
N LEU A 444 30.11 -14.81 -0.38
CA LEU A 444 30.19 -15.78 -1.45
C LEU A 444 31.37 -16.74 -1.29
N GLY A 445 32.48 -16.28 -0.69
CA GLY A 445 33.67 -17.08 -0.39
C GLY A 445 33.45 -18.21 0.63
N LEU A 446 32.31 -18.23 1.35
CA LEU A 446 31.94 -19.33 2.23
C LEU A 446 31.52 -20.61 1.47
N PHE A 447 31.21 -20.49 0.19
CA PHE A 447 30.59 -21.54 -0.60
C PHE A 447 31.56 -22.06 -1.67
N ASN A 448 31.41 -23.33 -1.98
CA ASN A 448 32.11 -23.94 -3.11
C ASN A 448 31.19 -23.87 -4.35
N TRP A 449 31.56 -23.03 -5.32
CA TRP A 449 30.82 -22.76 -6.55
C TRP A 449 31.21 -23.65 -7.74
N SER A 450 32.24 -24.52 -7.58
CA SER A 450 32.65 -25.44 -8.66
C SER A 450 31.55 -26.50 -8.88
N PRO A 451 31.22 -26.83 -10.13
CA PRO A 451 30.26 -27.91 -10.43
C PRO A 451 30.69 -29.24 -9.81
N VAL A 452 29.74 -30.02 -9.32
CA VAL A 452 30.02 -31.33 -8.67
C VAL A 452 30.86 -32.26 -9.59
N GLN A 453 30.54 -32.25 -10.88
CA GLN A 453 31.28 -33.05 -11.89
C GLN A 453 32.76 -32.69 -12.04
N GLU A 454 33.13 -31.44 -11.85
CA GLU A 454 34.54 -31.02 -11.88
C GLU A 454 35.26 -31.41 -10.58
N ARG A 455 34.57 -31.43 -9.47
CA ARG A 455 35.14 -31.84 -8.17
C ARG A 455 35.42 -33.33 -8.12
N GLU A 456 34.53 -34.17 -8.69
CA GLU A 456 34.77 -35.62 -8.78
C GLU A 456 35.92 -35.94 -9.70
N LYS A 457 36.08 -35.19 -10.83
CA LYS A 457 37.25 -35.34 -11.71
C LYS A 457 38.55 -34.87 -11.07
N GLN A 458 38.54 -33.90 -10.18
CA GLN A 458 39.70 -33.46 -9.42
C GLN A 458 40.09 -34.45 -8.32
N LYS A 459 39.13 -35.07 -7.64
CA LYS A 459 39.37 -36.12 -6.63
C LYS A 459 39.86 -37.44 -7.24
N SER A 460 39.48 -37.74 -8.47
CA SER A 460 39.98 -38.93 -9.19
C SER A 460 41.37 -38.77 -9.82
N LYS A 461 41.89 -37.54 -9.76
CA LYS A 461 43.28 -37.24 -10.23
C LYS A 461 44.27 -37.03 -9.10
N GLN A 462 43.84 -37.07 -7.84
CA GLN A 462 44.67 -37.19 -6.64
C GLN A 462 44.66 -38.64 -6.12
#